data_64f0a1d20dcae1af134b5020a2e64e6e
#
_entry.id   64f0a1d20dcae1af134b5020a2e64e6e
#
_cell.length_a   1.000
_cell.length_b   1.000
_cell.length_c   1.000
_cell.angle_alpha   90.00
_cell.angle_beta   90.00
_cell.angle_gamma   90.00
#
_symmetry.space_group_name_H-M   'P 1'
#
loop_
_entity.id
_entity.type
_entity.pdbx_description
1 polymer ?
#
loop_
_entity_poly.entity_id
_entity_poly.type
_entity_poly.pdbx_seq_one_letter_code
_entity_poly.pdbx_strand_id
1 'polypeptide(L)'
;MRKSLTAVLIGAATLAGCATDSPMLRGERGGLQTLESMLADADRAAVAGQHDKVLAVLKAAAANYPAEKAPWLQMAQMRFDRGSYSDAIAQAQEVLQRDPADKQAHSIIAVSGLRLSTRSLAELSQQSNLGSVRSEAQEMARMLRQTLGEEVLVPVAGATKIPRKNAPAIKLPLPRTTPNPSTAADPFGALK
;
A
#
# COMPACT_ATOMS: atom_id res chain seq x y z
N MET A 1 0.98 -88.32 12.37
CA MET A 1 -0.10 -88.98 11.59
C MET A 1 -0.87 -87.93 10.83
N ARG A 2 -0.99 -88.17 9.53
CA ARG A 2 -1.95 -87.59 8.53
C ARG A 2 -1.84 -86.09 8.23
N LYS A 3 -1.16 -85.66 7.12
CA LYS A 3 -1.55 -85.71 5.70
C LYS A 3 -2.84 -84.96 5.38
N SER A 4 -2.72 -83.86 4.59
CA SER A 4 -3.38 -83.56 3.30
C SER A 4 -3.12 -82.10 3.01
N LEU A 5 -2.34 -81.69 2.03
CA LEU A 5 -2.54 -81.58 0.60
C LEU A 5 -3.94 -81.09 0.16
N THR A 6 -3.97 -79.95 -0.47
CA THR A 6 -4.76 -79.53 -1.65
C THR A 6 -4.88 -77.98 -1.56
N ALA A 7 -4.83 -77.17 -2.53
CA ALA A 7 -4.67 -77.26 -3.99
C ALA A 7 -4.41 -75.84 -4.46
N VAL A 8 -3.57 -75.73 -5.46
CA VAL A 8 -3.30 -74.52 -6.25
C VAL A 8 -4.53 -74.15 -7.07
N LEU A 9 -4.97 -72.91 -7.00
CA LEU A 9 -5.81 -72.30 -8.03
C LEU A 9 -5.25 -70.96 -8.43
N ILE A 10 -4.65 -70.98 -9.62
CA ILE A 10 -4.20 -69.82 -10.39
C ILE A 10 -5.40 -69.08 -10.90
N GLY A 11 -5.61 -67.87 -10.40
CA GLY A 11 -6.57 -66.92 -10.95
C GLY A 11 -5.84 -65.76 -11.60
N ALA A 12 -5.67 -65.82 -12.93
CA ALA A 12 -5.22 -64.70 -13.71
C ALA A 12 -6.33 -63.63 -13.76
N ALA A 13 -6.18 -62.57 -13.00
CA ALA A 13 -7.04 -61.39 -13.12
C ALA A 13 -6.35 -60.38 -14.03
N THR A 14 -6.91 -60.21 -15.21
CA THR A 14 -6.60 -59.21 -16.20
C THR A 14 -6.88 -57.82 -15.63
N LEU A 15 -5.83 -57.06 -15.38
CA LEU A 15 -5.91 -55.63 -15.05
C LEU A 15 -6.23 -54.85 -16.33
N ALA A 16 -7.52 -54.61 -16.54
CA ALA A 16 -7.96 -53.56 -17.48
C ALA A 16 -7.61 -52.23 -16.82
N GLY A 17 -6.53 -51.61 -17.26
CA GLY A 17 -6.13 -50.26 -16.86
C GLY A 17 -7.14 -49.24 -17.38
N CYS A 18 -7.97 -48.70 -16.49
CA CYS A 18 -8.61 -47.42 -16.71
C CYS A 18 -7.52 -46.35 -16.54
N ALA A 19 -7.04 -45.82 -17.64
CA ALA A 19 -6.30 -44.56 -17.65
C ALA A 19 -7.29 -43.46 -17.30
N THR A 20 -7.53 -43.25 -16.00
CA THR A 20 -8.04 -41.99 -15.52
C THR A 20 -6.90 -41.00 -15.63
N ASP A 21 -7.05 -40.05 -16.54
CA ASP A 21 -6.26 -38.82 -16.60
C ASP A 21 -6.39 -38.13 -15.24
N SER A 22 -5.58 -38.54 -14.31
CA SER A 22 -5.40 -37.81 -13.06
C SER A 22 -4.66 -36.55 -13.47
N PRO A 23 -5.23 -35.34 -13.18
CA PRO A 23 -4.45 -34.13 -13.32
C PRO A 23 -3.20 -34.35 -12.47
N MET A 24 -2.05 -34.40 -13.13
CA MET A 24 -0.74 -34.50 -12.53
C MET A 24 -0.73 -33.71 -11.25
N LEU A 25 -0.73 -34.41 -10.12
CA LEU A 25 -0.05 -33.95 -8.92
C LEU A 25 1.39 -33.73 -9.34
N ARG A 26 1.64 -32.55 -9.90
CA ARG A 26 2.99 -32.02 -10.12
C ARG A 26 3.57 -31.94 -8.73
N GLY A 27 4.28 -33.02 -8.38
CA GLY A 27 4.87 -33.17 -7.06
C GLY A 27 5.45 -31.85 -6.61
N GLU A 28 4.99 -31.39 -5.50
CA GLU A 28 5.69 -30.44 -4.67
C GLU A 28 7.08 -31.01 -4.37
N ARG A 29 7.95 -30.92 -5.37
CA ARG A 29 9.37 -30.80 -5.07
C ARG A 29 9.43 -29.51 -4.29
N GLY A 30 9.78 -29.59 -3.01
CA GLY A 30 10.03 -28.45 -2.14
C GLY A 30 11.21 -27.62 -2.64
N GLY A 31 11.11 -27.13 -3.90
CA GLY A 31 11.93 -26.08 -4.43
C GLY A 31 11.44 -24.79 -3.81
N LEU A 32 12.35 -24.03 -3.22
CA LEU A 32 12.09 -22.67 -2.78
C LEU A 32 11.32 -21.97 -3.90
N GLN A 33 10.11 -21.47 -3.59
CA GLN A 33 9.35 -20.67 -4.54
C GLN A 33 10.21 -19.47 -4.91
N THR A 34 10.34 -19.18 -6.20
CA THR A 34 11.11 -18.02 -6.65
C THR A 34 10.43 -16.74 -6.17
N LEU A 35 11.21 -15.68 -5.93
CA LEU A 35 10.67 -14.39 -5.56
C LEU A 35 9.57 -13.94 -6.52
N GLU A 36 9.80 -14.07 -7.82
CA GLU A 36 8.83 -13.71 -8.86
C GLU A 36 7.51 -14.47 -8.70
N SER A 37 7.57 -15.79 -8.45
CA SER A 37 6.35 -16.58 -8.25
C SER A 37 5.59 -16.15 -6.99
N MET A 38 6.29 -15.79 -5.92
CA MET A 38 5.67 -15.30 -4.69
C MET A 38 5.03 -13.92 -4.89
N LEU A 39 5.68 -13.01 -5.61
CA LEU A 39 5.10 -11.70 -5.93
C LEU A 39 3.86 -11.86 -6.82
N ALA A 40 3.91 -12.73 -7.84
CA ALA A 40 2.74 -13.03 -8.66
C ALA A 40 1.58 -13.65 -7.87
N ASP A 41 1.87 -14.48 -6.85
CA ASP A 41 0.87 -15.03 -5.95
C ASP A 41 0.23 -13.93 -5.07
N ALA A 42 1.04 -12.99 -4.61
CA ALA A 42 0.57 -11.83 -3.86
C ALA A 42 -0.35 -10.95 -4.73
N ASP A 43 0.04 -10.68 -5.99
CA ASP A 43 -0.77 -9.90 -6.93
C ASP A 43 -2.11 -10.58 -7.23
N ARG A 44 -2.11 -11.90 -7.45
CA ARG A 44 -3.36 -12.67 -7.64
C ARG A 44 -4.27 -12.60 -6.40
N ALA A 45 -3.69 -12.68 -5.21
CA ALA A 45 -4.42 -12.55 -3.98
C ALA A 45 -4.97 -11.11 -3.79
N ALA A 46 -4.21 -10.09 -4.23
CA ALA A 46 -4.64 -8.69 -4.20
C ALA A 46 -5.84 -8.44 -5.10
N VAL A 47 -5.79 -8.94 -6.35
CA VAL A 47 -6.94 -8.86 -7.28
C VAL A 47 -8.18 -9.57 -6.73
N ALA A 48 -7.98 -10.67 -6.00
CA ALA A 48 -9.07 -11.40 -5.32
C ALA A 48 -9.55 -10.74 -4.00
N GLY A 49 -8.99 -9.59 -3.60
CA GLY A 49 -9.34 -8.90 -2.36
C GLY A 49 -8.88 -9.62 -1.08
N GLN A 50 -8.01 -10.62 -1.19
CA GLN A 50 -7.54 -11.46 -0.07
C GLN A 50 -6.36 -10.81 0.65
N HIS A 51 -6.58 -9.68 1.29
CA HIS A 51 -5.52 -8.85 1.88
C HIS A 51 -4.62 -9.57 2.90
N ASP A 52 -5.20 -10.43 3.74
CA ASP A 52 -4.41 -11.17 4.73
C ASP A 52 -3.48 -12.18 4.06
N LYS A 53 -3.92 -12.78 2.97
CA LYS A 53 -3.10 -13.67 2.16
C LYS A 53 -1.98 -12.91 1.45
N VAL A 54 -2.27 -11.73 0.90
CA VAL A 54 -1.23 -10.85 0.32
C VAL A 54 -0.13 -10.61 1.34
N LEU A 55 -0.49 -10.16 2.55
CA LEU A 55 0.48 -9.90 3.62
C LEU A 55 1.27 -11.14 4.01
N ALA A 56 0.61 -12.30 4.12
CA ALA A 56 1.28 -13.55 4.48
C ALA A 56 2.31 -13.94 3.41
N VAL A 57 1.95 -13.87 2.13
CA VAL A 57 2.84 -14.20 1.01
C VAL A 57 4.01 -13.21 0.93
N LEU A 58 3.75 -11.90 1.04
CA LEU A 58 4.81 -10.88 0.99
C LEU A 58 5.77 -10.98 2.17
N LYS A 59 5.28 -11.28 3.38
CA LYS A 59 6.14 -11.56 4.54
C LYS A 59 7.02 -12.78 4.35
N ALA A 60 6.46 -13.86 3.78
CA ALA A 60 7.22 -15.05 3.46
C ALA A 60 8.28 -14.76 2.38
N ALA A 61 7.94 -13.96 1.36
CA ALA A 61 8.89 -13.50 0.34
C ALA A 61 10.04 -12.68 0.94
N ALA A 62 9.72 -11.73 1.83
CA ALA A 62 10.71 -10.92 2.53
C ALA A 62 11.64 -11.74 3.43
N ALA A 63 11.12 -12.80 4.05
CA ALA A 63 11.92 -13.71 4.89
C ALA A 63 12.85 -14.60 4.04
N ASN A 64 12.37 -15.08 2.89
CA ASN A 64 13.14 -15.95 1.98
C ASN A 64 14.17 -15.15 1.17
N TYR A 65 13.89 -13.88 0.89
CA TYR A 65 14.70 -12.98 0.07
C TYR A 65 14.98 -11.65 0.80
N PRO A 66 15.74 -11.68 1.91
CA PRO A 66 15.89 -10.50 2.78
C PRO A 66 16.63 -9.32 2.13
N ALA A 67 17.42 -9.56 1.10
CA ALA A 67 18.12 -8.51 0.35
C ALA A 67 17.21 -7.79 -0.67
N GLU A 68 16.09 -8.39 -1.02
CA GLU A 68 15.20 -7.87 -2.05
C GLU A 68 14.23 -6.84 -1.48
N LYS A 69 14.14 -5.69 -2.13
CA LYS A 69 13.25 -4.60 -1.70
C LYS A 69 11.78 -4.79 -2.10
N ALA A 70 11.53 -5.56 -3.16
CA ALA A 70 10.22 -5.66 -3.80
C ALA A 70 9.09 -6.09 -2.84
N PRO A 71 9.24 -7.13 -1.98
CA PRO A 71 8.18 -7.50 -1.04
C PRO A 71 7.84 -6.39 -0.06
N TRP A 72 8.85 -5.66 0.42
CA TRP A 72 8.68 -4.55 1.35
C TRP A 72 7.96 -3.38 0.69
N LEU A 73 8.30 -3.08 -0.56
CA LEU A 73 7.67 -2.01 -1.32
C LEU A 73 6.19 -2.29 -1.57
N GLN A 74 5.85 -3.52 -1.96
CA GLN A 74 4.44 -3.91 -2.13
C GLN A 74 3.66 -3.84 -0.81
N MET A 75 4.26 -4.28 0.31
CA MET A 75 3.63 -4.13 1.62
C MET A 75 3.43 -2.66 1.99
N ALA A 76 4.43 -1.80 1.75
CA ALA A 76 4.34 -0.37 2.01
C ALA A 76 3.20 0.27 1.21
N GLN A 77 3.12 0.00 -0.10
CA GLN A 77 2.07 0.50 -0.97
C GLN A 77 0.69 0.05 -0.48
N MET A 78 0.51 -1.24 -0.23
CA MET A 78 -0.77 -1.77 0.23
C MET A 78 -1.21 -1.14 1.57
N ARG A 79 -0.28 -0.91 2.50
CA ARG A 79 -0.57 -0.24 3.78
C ARG A 79 -0.94 1.22 3.58
N PHE A 80 -0.25 1.90 2.66
CA PHE A 80 -0.56 3.28 2.29
C PHE A 80 -1.97 3.41 1.71
N ASP A 81 -2.34 2.56 0.74
CA ASP A 81 -3.64 2.58 0.07
C ASP A 81 -4.80 2.33 1.06
N ARG A 82 -4.54 1.57 2.12
CA ARG A 82 -5.49 1.32 3.20
C ARG A 82 -5.51 2.39 4.30
N GLY A 83 -4.72 3.43 4.18
CA GLY A 83 -4.63 4.48 5.18
C GLY A 83 -3.90 4.09 6.46
N SER A 84 -3.22 2.93 6.48
CA SER A 84 -2.37 2.47 7.59
C SER A 84 -0.99 3.14 7.49
N TYR A 85 -0.96 4.46 7.62
CA TYR A 85 0.23 5.27 7.31
C TYR A 85 1.45 4.95 8.17
N SER A 86 1.26 4.62 9.44
CA SER A 86 2.38 4.22 10.33
C SER A 86 3.04 2.94 9.85
N ASP A 87 2.25 1.95 9.46
CA ASP A 87 2.75 0.69 8.92
C ASP A 87 3.41 0.90 7.55
N ALA A 88 2.81 1.77 6.70
CA ALA A 88 3.38 2.10 5.40
C ALA A 88 4.78 2.72 5.54
N ILE A 89 4.97 3.64 6.50
CA ILE A 89 6.27 4.23 6.80
C ILE A 89 7.27 3.15 7.23
N ALA A 90 6.87 2.25 8.15
CA ALA A 90 7.76 1.19 8.63
C ALA A 90 8.22 0.27 7.47
N GLN A 91 7.31 -0.14 6.59
CA GLN A 91 7.67 -0.98 5.44
C GLN A 91 8.52 -0.21 4.42
N ALA A 92 8.23 1.06 4.16
CA ALA A 92 9.02 1.89 3.26
C ALA A 92 10.45 2.14 3.79
N GLN A 93 10.65 2.23 5.11
CA GLN A 93 11.97 2.29 5.71
C GLN A 93 12.79 1.01 5.46
N GLU A 94 12.14 -0.16 5.47
CA GLU A 94 12.78 -1.43 5.09
C GLU A 94 13.24 -1.43 3.62
N VAL A 95 12.49 -0.77 2.73
CA VAL A 95 12.91 -0.55 1.34
C VAL A 95 14.18 0.30 1.30
N LEU A 96 14.21 1.42 2.04
CA LEU A 96 15.36 2.33 2.03
C LEU A 96 16.63 1.76 2.67
N GLN A 97 16.51 0.76 3.54
CA GLN A 97 17.68 0.01 4.03
C GLN A 97 18.36 -0.79 2.90
N ARG A 98 17.61 -1.20 1.88
CA ARG A 98 18.09 -1.99 0.73
C ARG A 98 18.43 -1.11 -0.47
N ASP A 99 17.66 -0.06 -0.68
CA ASP A 99 17.85 0.94 -1.74
C ASP A 99 17.58 2.34 -1.19
N PRO A 100 18.59 3.04 -0.67
CA PRO A 100 18.44 4.37 -0.10
C PRO A 100 17.95 5.44 -1.08
N ALA A 101 18.01 5.18 -2.38
CA ALA A 101 17.58 6.12 -3.42
C ALA A 101 16.17 5.81 -3.97
N ASP A 102 15.46 4.85 -3.38
CA ASP A 102 14.13 4.47 -3.85
C ASP A 102 13.13 5.61 -3.70
N LYS A 103 12.73 6.19 -4.84
CA LYS A 103 11.84 7.35 -4.89
C LYS A 103 10.43 7.03 -4.38
N GLN A 104 9.96 5.82 -4.64
CA GLN A 104 8.61 5.42 -4.23
C GLN A 104 8.54 5.27 -2.70
N ALA A 105 9.55 4.67 -2.08
CA ALA A 105 9.65 4.57 -0.63
C ALA A 105 9.72 5.96 0.03
N HIS A 106 10.55 6.86 -0.49
CA HIS A 106 10.58 8.25 -0.02
C HIS A 106 9.23 8.95 -0.15
N SER A 107 8.54 8.75 -1.26
CA SER A 107 7.21 9.33 -1.50
C SER A 107 6.17 8.79 -0.50
N ILE A 108 6.15 7.47 -0.27
CA ILE A 108 5.26 6.85 0.72
C ILE A 108 5.50 7.44 2.11
N ILE A 109 6.78 7.56 2.53
CA ILE A 109 7.13 8.13 3.84
C ILE A 109 6.67 9.58 3.95
N ALA A 110 6.98 10.41 2.94
CA ALA A 110 6.65 11.82 2.97
C ALA A 110 5.13 12.05 3.05
N VAL A 111 4.35 11.41 2.16
CA VAL A 111 2.90 11.60 2.14
C VAL A 111 2.22 10.99 3.37
N SER A 112 2.67 9.82 3.82
CA SER A 112 2.14 9.19 5.04
C SER A 112 2.41 10.05 6.28
N GLY A 113 3.62 10.59 6.39
CA GLY A 113 4.01 11.49 7.49
C GLY A 113 3.16 12.76 7.52
N LEU A 114 2.95 13.38 6.36
CA LEU A 114 2.07 14.56 6.25
C LEU A 114 0.63 14.25 6.66
N ARG A 115 0.08 13.11 6.24
CA ARG A 115 -1.28 12.70 6.60
C ARG A 115 -1.42 12.40 8.10
N LEU A 116 -0.42 11.77 8.71
CA LEU A 116 -0.40 11.55 10.17
C LEU A 116 -0.31 12.87 10.93
N SER A 117 0.60 13.75 10.51
CA SER A 117 0.79 15.06 11.14
C SER A 117 -0.47 15.93 11.06
N THR A 118 -1.11 16.00 9.89
CA THR A 118 -2.34 16.77 9.73
C THR A 118 -3.49 16.22 10.57
N ARG A 119 -3.62 14.90 10.67
CA ARG A 119 -4.61 14.27 11.54
C ARG A 119 -4.37 14.60 13.01
N SER A 120 -3.13 14.48 13.49
CA SER A 120 -2.77 14.78 14.88
C SER A 120 -2.98 16.26 15.21
N LEU A 121 -2.65 17.18 14.28
CA LEU A 121 -2.90 18.61 14.44
C LEU A 121 -4.40 18.93 14.51
N ALA A 122 -5.22 18.24 13.72
CA ALA A 122 -6.66 18.39 13.76
C ALA A 122 -7.25 17.98 15.12
N GLU A 123 -6.82 16.86 15.67
CA GLU A 123 -7.21 16.39 17.00
C GLU A 123 -6.80 17.37 18.11
N LEU A 124 -5.55 17.85 18.08
CA LEU A 124 -5.05 18.86 19.04
C LEU A 124 -5.82 20.18 18.94
N SER A 125 -6.22 20.56 17.72
CA SER A 125 -7.01 21.77 17.48
C SER A 125 -8.41 21.67 18.10
N GLN A 126 -9.05 20.51 18.03
CA GLN A 126 -10.36 20.26 18.65
C GLN A 126 -10.28 20.33 20.18
N GLN A 127 -9.17 19.89 20.76
CA GLN A 127 -8.93 19.96 22.21
C GLN A 127 -8.45 21.34 22.69
N SER A 128 -8.38 22.34 21.79
CA SER A 128 -7.87 23.70 22.07
C SER A 128 -6.44 23.71 22.64
N ASN A 129 -5.67 22.66 22.41
CA ASN A 129 -4.36 22.44 23.01
C ASN A 129 -3.21 22.51 21.98
N LEU A 130 -3.27 23.51 21.09
CA LEU A 130 -2.21 23.68 20.08
C LEU A 130 -0.90 24.25 20.65
N GLY A 131 -0.94 24.95 21.78
CA GLY A 131 0.22 25.44 22.54
C GLY A 131 1.48 25.72 21.70
N SER A 132 2.59 25.13 22.10
CA SER A 132 3.89 25.22 21.41
C SER A 132 3.91 24.51 20.03
N VAL A 133 3.03 23.56 19.80
CA VAL A 133 2.98 22.80 18.53
C VAL A 133 2.61 23.69 17.34
N ARG A 134 1.86 24.78 17.60
CA ARG A 134 1.46 25.73 16.54
C ARG A 134 2.65 26.38 15.85
N SER A 135 3.63 26.85 16.62
CA SER A 135 4.82 27.52 16.07
C SER A 135 5.67 26.57 15.23
N GLU A 136 5.84 25.34 15.72
CA GLU A 136 6.58 24.30 15.01
C GLU A 136 5.87 23.84 13.73
N ALA A 137 4.54 23.67 13.78
CA ALA A 137 3.75 23.37 12.60
C ALA A 137 3.81 24.48 11.54
N GLN A 138 3.84 25.76 11.96
CA GLN A 138 4.00 26.90 11.05
C GLN A 138 5.39 26.93 10.40
N GLU A 139 6.43 26.62 11.16
CA GLU A 139 7.81 26.54 10.63
C GLU A 139 7.94 25.39 9.62
N MET A 140 7.40 24.22 9.94
CA MET A 140 7.36 23.09 9.03
C MET A 140 6.59 23.40 7.73
N ALA A 141 5.45 24.09 7.85
CA ALA A 141 4.68 24.53 6.69
C ALA A 141 5.46 25.54 5.81
N ARG A 142 6.32 26.38 6.42
CA ARG A 142 7.21 27.28 5.69
C ARG A 142 8.26 26.49 4.91
N MET A 143 8.94 25.54 5.57
CA MET A 143 9.93 24.68 4.91
C MET A 143 9.35 23.88 3.76
N LEU A 144 8.15 23.32 3.92
CA LEU A 144 7.46 22.61 2.85
C LEU A 144 7.19 23.49 1.63
N ARG A 145 6.70 24.73 1.83
CA ARG A 145 6.48 25.67 0.72
C ARG A 145 7.78 26.00 -0.02
N GLN A 146 8.87 26.23 0.73
CA GLN A 146 10.18 26.48 0.13
C GLN A 146 10.67 25.29 -0.69
N THR A 147 10.50 24.08 -0.19
CA THR A 147 10.95 22.84 -0.87
C THR A 147 10.12 22.56 -2.14
N LEU A 148 8.83 22.88 -2.11
CA LEU A 148 7.93 22.71 -3.26
C LEU A 148 8.00 23.85 -4.27
N GLY A 149 8.76 24.92 -3.97
CA GLY A 149 8.90 26.07 -4.86
C GLY A 149 7.63 26.96 -4.92
N GLU A 150 6.70 26.80 -4.00
CA GLU A 150 5.52 27.64 -3.89
C GLU A 150 5.90 28.97 -3.23
N GLU A 151 6.14 29.98 -4.03
CA GLU A 151 6.25 31.35 -3.54
C GLU A 151 4.88 31.80 -3.03
N VAL A 152 4.88 32.41 -1.83
CA VAL A 152 3.66 32.77 -1.09
C VAL A 152 2.79 33.73 -1.89
N LEU A 153 1.83 33.22 -2.64
CA LEU A 153 0.78 34.01 -3.29
C LEU A 153 -0.38 34.40 -2.36
N VAL A 154 -0.31 34.00 -1.07
CA VAL A 154 -1.32 34.39 -0.09
C VAL A 154 -0.80 35.57 0.73
N PRO A 155 -1.38 36.76 0.60
CA PRO A 155 -1.05 37.89 1.48
C PRO A 155 -1.30 37.46 2.93
N VAL A 156 -0.28 37.63 3.78
CA VAL A 156 -0.42 37.46 5.23
C VAL A 156 -1.62 38.31 5.64
N ALA A 157 -2.67 37.67 6.18
CA ALA A 157 -3.85 38.37 6.71
C ALA A 157 -3.40 39.23 7.90
N GLY A 158 -3.00 40.48 7.63
CA GLY A 158 -2.48 41.39 8.65
C GLY A 158 -1.92 42.69 8.08
N ALA A 159 -1.65 42.80 6.78
CA ALA A 159 -1.12 44.02 6.20
C ALA A 159 -2.00 44.44 5.00
N THR A 160 -2.97 45.20 5.27
CA THR A 160 -3.48 46.44 4.64
C THR A 160 -4.98 46.60 4.89
N LYS A 161 -5.33 47.54 5.74
CA LYS A 161 -6.64 48.21 5.68
C LYS A 161 -6.71 48.93 4.32
N ILE A 162 -7.34 48.31 3.34
CA ILE A 162 -7.75 49.01 2.11
C ILE A 162 -9.00 49.83 2.50
N PRO A 163 -9.01 51.16 2.39
CA PRO A 163 -10.22 51.93 2.60
C PRO A 163 -11.23 51.56 1.50
N ARG A 164 -12.37 51.00 1.89
CA ARG A 164 -13.48 50.76 0.99
C ARG A 164 -14.04 52.10 0.53
N LYS A 165 -13.66 52.53 -0.66
CA LYS A 165 -14.36 53.58 -1.41
C LYS A 165 -15.37 52.88 -2.30
N ASN A 166 -16.63 53.13 -2.03
CA ASN A 166 -17.86 52.77 -2.73
C ASN A 166 -17.70 52.17 -4.14
N ALA A 167 -17.97 50.88 -4.28
CA ALA A 167 -18.22 50.23 -5.56
C ALA A 167 -19.67 49.72 -5.65
N PRO A 168 -20.38 49.91 -6.76
CA PRO A 168 -21.77 49.54 -6.91
C PRO A 168 -21.96 48.01 -6.90
N ALA A 169 -23.07 47.56 -6.32
CA ALA A 169 -23.46 46.17 -6.23
C ALA A 169 -23.69 45.51 -7.60
N ILE A 170 -22.79 44.69 -8.03
CA ILE A 170 -23.00 43.80 -9.20
C ILE A 170 -23.65 42.52 -8.65
N LYS A 171 -24.90 42.26 -9.03
CA LYS A 171 -25.60 41.00 -8.82
C LYS A 171 -24.93 39.93 -9.67
N LEU A 172 -24.17 39.02 -9.04
CA LEU A 172 -23.72 37.78 -9.69
C LEU A 172 -24.84 36.72 -9.65
N PRO A 173 -25.04 35.96 -10.74
CA PRO A 173 -25.94 34.81 -10.75
C PRO A 173 -25.36 33.69 -9.89
N LEU A 174 -26.22 32.95 -9.18
CA LEU A 174 -25.86 31.74 -8.42
C LEU A 174 -25.21 30.69 -9.32
N PRO A 175 -24.10 30.07 -8.89
CA PRO A 175 -23.55 28.94 -9.62
C PRO A 175 -24.43 27.71 -9.41
N ARG A 176 -24.77 27.05 -10.54
CA ARG A 176 -25.39 25.71 -10.56
C ARG A 176 -24.44 24.72 -9.90
N THR A 177 -24.97 23.97 -8.96
CA THR A 177 -24.33 22.79 -8.40
C THR A 177 -24.12 21.73 -9.48
N THR A 178 -22.88 21.49 -9.86
CA THR A 178 -22.49 20.30 -10.60
C THR A 178 -22.02 19.23 -9.60
N PRO A 179 -22.38 17.93 -9.78
CA PRO A 179 -21.92 16.89 -8.89
C PRO A 179 -20.42 16.67 -9.07
N ASN A 180 -19.69 16.64 -7.96
CA ASN A 180 -18.26 16.38 -7.88
C ASN A 180 -17.97 14.90 -8.19
N PRO A 181 -17.21 14.54 -9.24
CA PRO A 181 -16.68 13.20 -9.36
C PRO A 181 -15.45 13.09 -8.46
N SER A 182 -15.61 12.39 -7.34
CA SER A 182 -14.49 11.97 -6.49
C SER A 182 -13.66 10.91 -7.22
N THR A 183 -12.78 11.33 -8.09
CA THR A 183 -11.62 10.55 -8.50
C THR A 183 -10.48 11.00 -7.61
N ALA A 184 -10.21 10.20 -6.57
CA ALA A 184 -8.95 10.30 -5.85
C ALA A 184 -7.84 10.00 -6.88
N ALA A 185 -7.19 11.04 -7.37
CA ALA A 185 -6.04 10.88 -8.24
C ALA A 185 -4.96 10.12 -7.46
N ASP A 186 -4.46 9.02 -8.01
CA ASP A 186 -3.35 8.26 -7.46
C ASP A 186 -2.12 9.18 -7.38
N PRO A 187 -1.62 9.53 -6.17
CA PRO A 187 -0.53 10.47 -6.01
C PRO A 187 0.81 9.93 -6.57
N PHE A 188 0.86 8.66 -6.95
CA PHE A 188 2.06 7.98 -7.44
C PHE A 188 2.03 7.66 -8.93
N GLY A 189 0.99 8.04 -9.65
CA GLY A 189 0.84 7.74 -11.07
C GLY A 189 1.99 8.23 -11.96
N ALA A 190 2.72 9.25 -11.53
CA ALA A 190 3.86 9.83 -12.24
C ALA A 190 5.21 9.13 -11.96
N LEU A 191 5.25 8.12 -11.07
CA LEU A 191 6.49 7.45 -10.65
C LEU A 191 6.66 6.05 -11.25
N LYS A 192 5.76 5.66 -12.15
CA LYS A 192 5.87 4.39 -12.89
C LYS A 192 6.62 4.54 -14.18
#